data_93a95393025c497e1f0112c6096e9ada
#
_entry.id   93a95393025c497e1f0112c6096e9ada
#
_cell.length_a   1.000
_cell.length_b   1.000
_cell.length_c   1.000
_cell.angle_alpha   90.00
_cell.angle_beta   90.00
_cell.angle_gamma   90.00
#
_symmetry.space_group_name_H-M   'P 1'
#
loop_
_entity.id
_entity.type
_entity.pdbx_description
1 polymer ?
#
loop_
_entity_poly.entity_id
_entity_poly.type
_entity_poly.pdbx_seq_one_letter_code
_entity_poly.pdbx_strand_id
1 'polypeptide(L)'
;AIIRSKAGIQDENRPIGSFLFLGPTGVGKTEISRRLAKLAKAPFVKVEATKFTEIGYVGRDVESIIRDLVEIALNDTRKNMRKQVCARAEEGAENRLLEALVGVSASDETKQKFRQLLRENKLDEREVEIALLETSNASMPTIDIPGMPGASMGMISLGDLLGGNSPKYKNRKLKVSEARKILIDEESDKLLDNDTITREAIKAVENDGIVFIDEIDKITGKAEGGRADVSREGVQRDLLPLIEGTTVTTKYGMVKTDHILFICSGAFHLAKPADLLPELQGRLPIRVELQALNHDDFVRILTEPEANLIEQYTALLGTENFSLKFEPEAIEKIADIAVEINENVENIGARRLHTVLEILLEDISFKASDNSGQEEVITAAMVEEKLGKYTKASDLSKFIL
;
A
#
# COMPACT_ATOMS: atom_id res chain seq x y z
N ALA A 1 20.21 11.75 -0.14
CA ALA A 1 19.28 12.54 -0.96
C ALA A 1 18.15 13.10 -0.07
N ILE A 2 17.24 12.27 0.45
CA ILE A 2 16.06 12.69 1.24
C ILE A 2 16.43 13.56 2.46
N ILE A 3 17.47 13.23 3.22
CA ILE A 3 17.92 14.02 4.37
C ILE A 3 18.42 15.41 3.93
N ARG A 4 19.11 15.51 2.79
CA ARG A 4 19.55 16.78 2.24
C ARG A 4 18.38 17.64 1.78
N SER A 5 17.36 17.03 1.15
CA SER A 5 16.14 17.71 0.75
C SER A 5 15.42 18.30 1.96
N LYS A 6 15.20 17.49 3.01
CA LYS A 6 14.56 17.95 4.26
C LYS A 6 15.35 19.02 5.02
N ALA A 7 16.68 19.05 4.85
CA ALA A 7 17.55 20.05 5.48
C ALA A 7 17.61 21.39 4.69
N GLY A 8 16.91 21.52 3.55
CA GLY A 8 16.93 22.72 2.71
C GLY A 8 18.30 23.03 2.10
N ILE A 9 19.21 22.06 2.02
CA ILE A 9 20.58 22.22 1.49
C ILE A 9 20.62 21.80 0.00
N GLN A 10 19.50 21.82 -0.66
CA GLN A 10 19.38 21.40 -2.04
C GLN A 10 19.25 22.60 -2.96
N ASP A 11 19.84 22.50 -4.17
CA ASP A 11 19.59 23.43 -5.25
C ASP A 11 18.12 23.29 -5.69
N GLU A 12 17.35 24.38 -5.58
CA GLU A 12 15.92 24.37 -5.87
C GLU A 12 15.58 23.95 -7.31
N ASN A 13 16.56 23.97 -8.21
CA ASN A 13 16.42 23.60 -9.62
C ASN A 13 16.95 22.20 -9.96
N ARG A 14 17.29 21.39 -8.96
CA ARG A 14 17.78 20.02 -9.21
C ARG A 14 16.87 18.98 -8.57
N PRO A 15 16.52 17.89 -9.30
CA PRO A 15 15.76 16.78 -8.72
C PRO A 15 16.51 16.18 -7.52
N ILE A 16 15.77 15.67 -6.55
CA ILE A 16 16.32 15.03 -5.34
C ILE A 16 17.33 13.93 -5.70
N GLY A 17 17.10 13.28 -6.81
CA GLY A 17 17.95 12.25 -7.39
C GLY A 17 17.09 11.16 -8.03
N SER A 18 17.72 10.40 -8.89
CA SER A 18 17.13 9.20 -9.47
C SER A 18 18.13 8.07 -9.35
N PHE A 19 17.61 6.90 -8.98
CA PHE A 19 18.41 5.73 -8.63
C PHE A 19 18.06 4.57 -9.54
N LEU A 20 19.07 3.78 -9.87
CA LEU A 20 18.89 2.50 -10.52
C LEU A 20 19.37 1.38 -9.57
N PHE A 21 18.42 0.59 -9.07
CA PHE A 21 18.69 -0.57 -8.23
C PHE A 21 18.90 -1.80 -9.11
N LEU A 22 20.07 -2.38 -9.00
CA LEU A 22 20.50 -3.57 -9.73
C LEU A 22 20.57 -4.75 -8.76
N GLY A 23 20.43 -5.95 -9.26
CA GLY A 23 20.62 -7.18 -8.49
C GLY A 23 19.49 -8.19 -8.62
N PRO A 24 19.67 -9.42 -8.12
CA PRO A 24 18.73 -10.52 -8.29
C PRO A 24 17.31 -10.21 -7.78
N THR A 25 16.36 -11.03 -8.17
CA THR A 25 15.01 -10.98 -7.67
C THR A 25 14.97 -11.34 -6.18
N GLY A 26 14.08 -10.71 -5.42
CA GLY A 26 13.85 -11.07 -4.01
C GLY A 26 14.89 -10.59 -3.00
N VAL A 27 15.87 -9.74 -3.40
CA VAL A 27 16.86 -9.15 -2.47
C VAL A 27 16.36 -7.91 -1.71
N GLY A 28 15.08 -7.59 -1.81
CA GLY A 28 14.48 -6.52 -1.02
C GLY A 28 14.44 -5.14 -1.67
N LYS A 29 14.73 -4.99 -2.98
CA LYS A 29 14.72 -3.69 -3.69
C LYS A 29 13.46 -2.86 -3.41
N THR A 30 12.30 -3.46 -3.59
CA THR A 30 10.99 -2.82 -3.31
C THR A 30 10.80 -2.52 -1.83
N GLU A 31 11.17 -3.44 -0.96
CA GLU A 31 10.93 -3.30 0.49
C GLU A 31 11.82 -2.21 1.10
N ILE A 32 13.08 -2.12 0.68
CA ILE A 32 13.97 -1.02 1.07
C ILE A 32 13.36 0.32 0.69
N SER A 33 12.86 0.45 -0.56
CA SER A 33 12.25 1.70 -1.04
C SER A 33 10.97 2.04 -0.28
N ARG A 34 10.12 1.05 0.01
CA ARG A 34 8.89 1.24 0.80
C ARG A 34 9.19 1.66 2.23
N ARG A 35 10.16 1.02 2.89
CA ARG A 35 10.57 1.39 4.26
C ARG A 35 11.21 2.77 4.32
N LEU A 36 12.00 3.12 3.31
CA LEU A 36 12.55 4.46 3.17
C LEU A 36 11.43 5.51 3.09
N ALA A 37 10.42 5.27 2.27
CA ALA A 37 9.26 6.15 2.16
C ALA A 37 8.49 6.27 3.48
N LYS A 38 8.27 5.14 4.18
CA LYS A 38 7.61 5.13 5.51
C LYS A 38 8.39 5.94 6.54
N LEU A 39 9.72 5.78 6.60
CA LEU A 39 10.59 6.56 7.49
C LEU A 39 10.56 8.05 7.17
N ALA A 40 10.54 8.39 5.88
CA ALA A 40 10.44 9.77 5.42
C ALA A 40 9.03 10.37 5.56
N LYS A 41 8.01 9.55 5.86
CA LYS A 41 6.58 9.89 5.79
C LYS A 41 6.19 10.47 4.42
N ALA A 42 6.79 9.92 3.37
CA ALA A 42 6.65 10.36 1.99
C ALA A 42 5.56 9.53 1.28
N PRO A 43 4.76 10.15 0.40
CA PRO A 43 3.89 9.41 -0.51
C PRO A 43 4.71 8.44 -1.37
N PHE A 44 4.25 7.20 -1.50
CA PHE A 44 4.98 6.14 -2.21
C PHE A 44 4.08 5.37 -3.15
N VAL A 45 4.48 5.28 -4.41
CA VAL A 45 3.83 4.43 -5.40
C VAL A 45 4.83 3.42 -5.97
N LYS A 46 4.40 2.16 -6.10
CA LYS A 46 5.10 1.12 -6.83
C LYS A 46 4.36 0.81 -8.11
N VAL A 47 5.08 0.81 -9.22
CA VAL A 47 4.58 0.43 -10.54
C VAL A 47 5.55 -0.53 -11.21
N GLU A 48 5.07 -1.31 -12.18
CA GLU A 48 5.89 -2.17 -13.01
C GLU A 48 5.99 -1.54 -14.41
N ALA A 49 7.19 -1.39 -14.94
CA ALA A 49 7.44 -0.76 -16.23
C ALA A 49 6.67 -1.45 -17.38
N THR A 50 6.48 -2.76 -17.26
CA THR A 50 5.77 -3.60 -18.24
C THR A 50 4.26 -3.33 -18.35
N LYS A 51 3.68 -2.61 -17.38
CA LYS A 51 2.25 -2.26 -17.39
C LYS A 51 1.92 -1.03 -18.23
N PHE A 52 2.94 -0.32 -18.70
CA PHE A 52 2.76 0.87 -19.52
C PHE A 52 2.92 0.57 -20.99
N THR A 53 2.23 1.37 -21.80
CA THR A 53 2.33 1.34 -23.24
C THR A 53 2.68 2.74 -23.74
N GLU A 54 3.33 2.83 -24.90
CA GLU A 54 3.64 4.09 -25.56
C GLU A 54 2.37 4.93 -25.78
N ILE A 55 2.48 6.23 -25.62
CA ILE A 55 1.37 7.18 -25.80
C ILE A 55 0.78 7.02 -27.21
N GLY A 56 -0.54 6.79 -27.27
CA GLY A 56 -1.29 6.56 -28.52
C GLY A 56 -1.67 5.09 -28.77
N TYR A 57 -1.14 4.15 -28.01
CA TYR A 57 -1.61 2.76 -28.00
C TYR A 57 -2.64 2.52 -26.88
N VAL A 58 -3.44 1.48 -27.04
CA VAL A 58 -4.40 1.07 -26.00
C VAL A 58 -3.63 0.51 -24.82
N GLY A 59 -3.64 1.23 -23.69
CA GLY A 59 -2.94 0.85 -22.47
C GLY A 59 -2.90 1.99 -21.48
N ARG A 60 -2.08 1.80 -20.44
CA ARG A 60 -1.90 2.77 -19.35
C ARG A 60 -0.75 3.72 -19.70
N ASP A 61 -0.98 5.03 -19.68
CA ASP A 61 0.07 6.04 -19.86
C ASP A 61 0.95 6.17 -18.60
N VAL A 62 2.19 6.64 -18.80
CA VAL A 62 3.15 6.81 -17.72
C VAL A 62 2.78 7.95 -16.75
N GLU A 63 2.01 8.95 -17.19
CA GLU A 63 1.55 10.03 -16.31
C GLU A 63 0.58 9.53 -15.24
N SER A 64 -0.09 8.39 -15.48
CA SER A 64 -0.94 7.76 -14.48
C SER A 64 -0.19 7.41 -13.19
N ILE A 65 1.15 7.27 -13.22
CA ILE A 65 1.99 7.09 -12.04
C ILE A 65 1.81 8.27 -11.07
N ILE A 66 1.85 9.47 -11.60
CA ILE A 66 1.71 10.69 -10.79
C ILE A 66 0.27 10.85 -10.31
N ARG A 67 -0.72 10.51 -11.15
CA ARG A 67 -2.13 10.52 -10.74
C ARG A 67 -2.38 9.56 -9.58
N ASP A 68 -1.82 8.35 -9.60
CA ASP A 68 -1.92 7.39 -8.51
C ASP A 68 -1.19 7.86 -7.25
N LEU A 69 0.00 8.46 -7.41
CA LEU A 69 0.77 9.01 -6.28
C LEU A 69 -0.01 10.09 -5.55
N VAL A 70 -0.73 10.96 -6.28
CA VAL A 70 -1.61 11.98 -5.68
C VAL A 70 -2.77 11.34 -4.92
N GLU A 71 -3.40 10.30 -5.46
CA GLU A 71 -4.49 9.58 -4.76
C GLU A 71 -4.01 8.98 -3.42
N ILE A 72 -2.81 8.39 -3.42
CA ILE A 72 -2.19 7.86 -2.20
C ILE A 72 -1.93 9.00 -1.21
N ALA A 73 -1.33 10.09 -1.67
CA ALA A 73 -1.03 11.24 -0.84
C ALA A 73 -2.29 11.87 -0.21
N LEU A 74 -3.38 11.97 -0.98
CA LEU A 74 -4.67 12.47 -0.49
C LEU A 74 -5.23 11.58 0.63
N ASN A 75 -5.19 10.27 0.44
CA ASN A 75 -5.65 9.32 1.45
C ASN A 75 -4.80 9.40 2.73
N ASP A 76 -3.48 9.52 2.60
CA ASP A 76 -2.58 9.61 3.74
C ASP A 76 -2.71 10.97 4.46
N THR A 77 -2.83 12.07 3.72
CA THR A 77 -3.07 13.41 4.27
C THR A 77 -4.40 13.45 5.02
N ARG A 78 -5.47 12.90 4.42
CA ARG A 78 -6.79 12.80 5.07
C ARG A 78 -6.73 12.00 6.37
N LYS A 79 -6.07 10.83 6.36
CA LYS A 79 -5.88 10.02 7.59
C LYS A 79 -5.11 10.78 8.68
N ASN A 80 -4.08 11.52 8.29
CA ASN A 80 -3.28 12.28 9.25
C ASN A 80 -4.05 13.46 9.82
N MET A 81 -4.80 14.19 8.99
CA MET A 81 -5.64 15.30 9.44
C MET A 81 -6.81 14.80 10.32
N ARG A 82 -7.44 13.65 9.98
CA ARG A 82 -8.44 13.02 10.84
C ARG A 82 -7.90 12.73 12.25
N LYS A 83 -6.66 12.22 12.37
CA LYS A 83 -6.03 12.00 13.68
C LYS A 83 -5.86 13.30 14.46
N GLN A 84 -5.55 14.41 13.80
CA GLN A 84 -5.39 15.71 14.46
C GLN A 84 -6.71 16.29 14.99
N VAL A 85 -7.81 16.05 14.27
CA VAL A 85 -9.14 16.56 14.67
C VAL A 85 -9.93 15.56 15.52
N CYS A 86 -9.42 14.34 15.74
CA CYS A 86 -10.11 13.24 16.40
C CYS A 86 -10.73 13.65 17.75
N ALA A 87 -9.95 14.30 18.62
CA ALA A 87 -10.44 14.73 19.94
C ALA A 87 -11.63 15.71 19.85
N ARG A 88 -11.59 16.63 18.89
CA ARG A 88 -12.71 17.58 18.66
C ARG A 88 -13.91 16.90 18.01
N ALA A 89 -13.66 15.94 17.12
CA ALA A 89 -14.71 15.14 16.51
C ALA A 89 -15.40 14.22 17.52
N GLU A 90 -14.65 13.62 18.46
CA GLU A 90 -15.20 12.85 19.57
C GLU A 90 -16.09 13.70 20.47
N GLU A 91 -15.69 14.92 20.81
CA GLU A 91 -16.49 15.86 21.58
C GLU A 91 -17.79 16.23 20.84
N GLY A 92 -17.70 16.50 19.53
CA GLY A 92 -18.86 16.77 18.69
C GLY A 92 -19.83 15.59 18.62
N ALA A 93 -19.30 14.39 18.41
CA ALA A 93 -20.07 13.14 18.40
C ALA A 93 -20.74 12.85 19.76
N GLU A 94 -20.01 13.06 20.88
CA GLU A 94 -20.55 12.92 22.24
C GLU A 94 -21.73 13.87 22.48
N ASN A 95 -21.62 15.12 22.06
CA ASN A 95 -22.71 16.10 22.18
C ASN A 95 -23.94 15.70 21.35
N ARG A 96 -23.78 15.25 20.12
CA ARG A 96 -24.91 14.77 19.29
C ARG A 96 -25.57 13.52 19.87
N LEU A 97 -24.80 12.60 20.43
CA LEU A 97 -25.32 11.43 21.15
C LEU A 97 -26.13 11.82 22.37
N LEU A 98 -25.62 12.77 23.15
CA LEU A 98 -26.34 13.31 24.31
C LEU A 98 -27.67 13.96 23.92
N GLU A 99 -27.68 14.77 22.88
CA GLU A 99 -28.93 15.38 22.35
C GLU A 99 -29.94 14.33 21.90
N ALA A 100 -29.47 13.25 21.25
CA ALA A 100 -30.33 12.16 20.80
C ALA A 100 -30.86 11.29 21.96
N LEU A 101 -30.09 11.13 23.05
CA LEU A 101 -30.48 10.31 24.22
C LEU A 101 -31.40 11.01 25.22
N VAL A 102 -31.17 12.30 25.48
CA VAL A 102 -31.85 13.05 26.54
C VAL A 102 -32.63 14.25 26.02
N GLY A 103 -32.49 14.59 24.74
CA GLY A 103 -33.15 15.74 24.12
C GLY A 103 -32.38 17.06 24.32
N VAL A 104 -32.63 18.01 23.40
CA VAL A 104 -31.94 19.31 23.37
C VAL A 104 -32.24 20.15 24.65
N SER A 105 -33.43 20.01 25.23
CA SER A 105 -33.92 20.78 26.38
C SER A 105 -33.57 20.17 27.73
N ALA A 106 -32.75 19.10 27.79
CA ALA A 106 -32.36 18.47 29.03
C ALA A 106 -31.46 19.38 29.88
N SER A 107 -31.62 19.29 31.25
CA SER A 107 -30.80 20.06 32.18
C SER A 107 -29.32 19.67 32.10
N ASP A 108 -28.41 20.62 32.40
CA ASP A 108 -26.98 20.38 32.37
C ASP A 108 -26.56 19.23 33.30
N GLU A 109 -27.20 19.07 34.46
CA GLU A 109 -26.94 17.94 35.37
C GLU A 109 -27.32 16.59 34.74
N THR A 110 -28.40 16.51 33.98
CA THR A 110 -28.80 15.30 33.25
C THR A 110 -27.81 15.00 32.14
N LYS A 111 -27.43 16.01 31.37
CA LYS A 111 -26.39 15.87 30.31
C LYS A 111 -25.06 15.39 30.86
N GLN A 112 -24.61 15.92 32.02
CA GLN A 112 -23.36 15.47 32.66
C GLN A 112 -23.43 14.02 33.13
N LYS A 113 -24.53 13.58 33.75
CA LYS A 113 -24.73 12.16 34.14
C LYS A 113 -24.67 11.21 32.94
N PHE A 114 -25.39 11.56 31.86
CA PHE A 114 -25.38 10.73 30.64
C PHE A 114 -24.01 10.76 29.95
N ARG A 115 -23.29 11.88 29.96
CA ARG A 115 -21.90 11.97 29.47
C ARG A 115 -20.97 11.03 30.21
N GLN A 116 -21.08 10.94 31.53
CA GLN A 116 -20.32 10.01 32.34
C GLN A 116 -20.63 8.54 31.97
N LEU A 117 -21.94 8.20 31.84
CA LEU A 117 -22.36 6.86 31.44
C LEU A 117 -21.89 6.46 30.04
N LEU A 118 -21.85 7.43 29.10
CA LEU A 118 -21.29 7.22 27.75
C LEU A 118 -19.78 6.93 27.79
N ARG A 119 -19.03 7.67 28.62
CA ARG A 119 -17.57 7.46 28.79
C ARG A 119 -17.23 6.15 29.50
N GLU A 120 -18.14 5.69 30.38
CA GLU A 120 -18.04 4.39 31.05
C GLU A 120 -18.54 3.22 30.18
N ASN A 121 -18.95 3.46 28.92
CA ASN A 121 -19.50 2.50 27.96
C ASN A 121 -20.75 1.74 28.49
N LYS A 122 -21.45 2.27 29.49
CA LYS A 122 -22.63 1.64 30.10
C LYS A 122 -23.90 1.75 29.23
N LEU A 123 -23.86 2.58 28.19
CA LEU A 123 -24.99 2.82 27.27
C LEU A 123 -24.77 2.18 25.88
N ASP A 124 -23.72 1.45 25.66
CA ASP A 124 -23.30 0.94 24.35
C ASP A 124 -24.36 0.09 23.64
N GLU A 125 -25.10 -0.73 24.41
CA GLU A 125 -26.17 -1.60 23.87
C GLU A 125 -27.53 -0.89 23.74
N ARG A 126 -27.65 0.35 24.20
CA ARG A 126 -28.90 1.11 24.10
C ARG A 126 -29.11 1.58 22.66
N GLU A 127 -30.37 1.47 22.19
CA GLU A 127 -30.76 2.01 20.88
C GLU A 127 -30.99 3.52 20.97
N VAL A 128 -30.52 4.23 19.97
CA VAL A 128 -30.69 5.67 19.80
C VAL A 128 -31.09 5.97 18.35
N GLU A 129 -32.01 6.92 18.17
CA GLU A 129 -32.41 7.42 16.86
C GLU A 129 -31.56 8.66 16.51
N ILE A 130 -30.79 8.58 15.43
CA ILE A 130 -29.87 9.64 15.02
C ILE A 130 -30.11 10.01 13.58
N ALA A 131 -30.11 11.32 13.32
CA ALA A 131 -30.07 11.87 11.97
C ALA A 131 -28.67 11.77 11.41
N LEU A 132 -28.45 10.87 10.44
CA LEU A 132 -27.19 10.68 9.72
C LEU A 132 -27.30 11.28 8.32
N LEU A 133 -26.20 11.81 7.82
CA LEU A 133 -26.06 12.25 6.43
C LEU A 133 -26.32 11.06 5.49
N GLU A 134 -27.24 11.24 4.56
CA GLU A 134 -27.44 10.25 3.49
C GLU A 134 -26.24 10.35 2.53
N THR A 135 -25.19 9.55 2.77
CA THR A 135 -24.17 9.34 1.76
C THR A 135 -24.84 8.61 0.61
N SER A 136 -25.09 9.32 -0.48
CA SER A 136 -25.60 8.76 -1.74
C SER A 136 -24.54 7.84 -2.38
N ASN A 137 -24.28 6.69 -1.74
CA ASN A 137 -23.69 5.52 -2.37
C ASN A 137 -24.75 4.69 -3.11
N ALA A 138 -25.82 5.33 -3.55
CA ALA A 138 -26.64 4.74 -4.59
C ALA A 138 -25.85 4.91 -5.89
N SER A 139 -25.15 3.86 -6.32
CA SER A 139 -24.86 3.64 -7.73
C SER A 139 -26.20 3.83 -8.46
N MET A 140 -26.40 5.04 -9.02
CA MET A 140 -27.55 5.27 -9.90
C MET A 140 -27.45 4.24 -11.01
N PRO A 141 -28.54 3.54 -11.34
CA PRO A 141 -28.55 2.65 -12.49
C PRO A 141 -28.22 3.47 -13.72
N THR A 142 -27.01 3.28 -14.24
CA THR A 142 -26.61 3.81 -15.55
C THR A 142 -27.41 3.05 -16.57
N ILE A 143 -28.31 3.74 -17.29
CA ILE A 143 -28.97 3.16 -18.45
C ILE A 143 -28.00 3.30 -19.62
N ASP A 144 -27.41 2.19 -20.02
CA ASP A 144 -26.64 2.13 -21.26
C ASP A 144 -27.58 2.35 -22.45
N ILE A 145 -27.29 3.37 -23.24
CA ILE A 145 -28.01 3.65 -24.46
C ILE A 145 -27.52 2.65 -25.53
N PRO A 146 -28.38 1.77 -26.04
CA PRO A 146 -27.99 0.85 -27.10
C PRO A 146 -27.57 1.62 -28.36
N GLY A 147 -26.29 1.54 -28.72
CA GLY A 147 -25.75 2.11 -29.97
C GLY A 147 -24.65 3.15 -29.85
N MET A 148 -24.26 3.58 -28.61
CA MET A 148 -23.11 4.47 -28.42
C MET A 148 -22.23 3.93 -27.29
N PRO A 149 -21.15 3.21 -27.58
CA PRO A 149 -20.20 2.75 -26.56
C PRO A 149 -19.50 3.96 -25.94
N GLY A 150 -19.72 4.16 -24.62
CA GLY A 150 -19.06 5.21 -23.83
C GLY A 150 -19.90 6.44 -23.48
N ALA A 151 -21.16 6.55 -23.92
CA ALA A 151 -22.07 7.63 -23.50
C ALA A 151 -23.01 7.16 -22.38
N SER A 152 -22.57 7.22 -21.14
CA SER A 152 -23.44 7.08 -19.97
C SER A 152 -24.06 8.43 -19.64
N MET A 153 -25.33 8.61 -19.97
CA MET A 153 -26.11 9.76 -19.51
C MET A 153 -26.63 9.45 -18.10
N GLY A 154 -25.98 9.98 -17.06
CA GLY A 154 -26.54 10.01 -15.73
C GLY A 154 -27.86 10.79 -15.76
N MET A 155 -28.97 10.17 -15.31
CA MET A 155 -30.23 10.91 -15.11
C MET A 155 -29.97 11.97 -14.04
N ILE A 156 -29.74 13.21 -14.47
CA ILE A 156 -29.73 14.37 -13.58
C ILE A 156 -31.17 14.49 -13.05
N SER A 157 -31.36 14.24 -11.77
CA SER A 157 -32.62 14.42 -11.11
C SER A 157 -33.02 15.91 -11.26
N LEU A 158 -34.24 16.17 -11.73
CA LEU A 158 -34.77 17.52 -11.89
C LEU A 158 -34.70 18.33 -10.58
N GLY A 159 -34.55 17.67 -9.43
CA GLY A 159 -34.34 18.27 -8.12
C GLY A 159 -32.96 18.85 -7.91
N ASP A 160 -31.92 18.28 -8.55
CA ASP A 160 -30.53 18.81 -8.49
C ASP A 160 -30.37 20.05 -9.39
N LEU A 161 -31.18 20.16 -10.44
CA LEU A 161 -31.18 21.32 -11.33
C LEU A 161 -31.89 22.55 -10.70
N LEU A 162 -32.76 22.34 -9.73
CA LEU A 162 -33.57 23.38 -9.07
C LEU A 162 -32.97 23.91 -7.74
N GLY A 163 -31.70 23.70 -7.48
CA GLY A 163 -30.94 24.47 -6.48
C GLY A 163 -31.15 24.07 -5.03
N GLY A 164 -31.27 22.79 -4.76
CA GLY A 164 -31.39 22.28 -3.39
C GLY A 164 -30.27 21.32 -2.98
N ASN A 165 -29.02 21.80 -2.91
CA ASN A 165 -27.90 21.01 -2.36
C ASN A 165 -27.91 21.02 -0.81
N SER A 166 -29.09 20.83 -0.21
CA SER A 166 -29.19 20.68 1.25
C SER A 166 -28.82 19.23 1.61
N PRO A 167 -27.93 19.01 2.55
CA PRO A 167 -27.58 17.67 3.02
C PRO A 167 -28.86 16.96 3.51
N LYS A 168 -29.20 15.84 2.89
CA LYS A 168 -30.35 15.03 3.31
C LYS A 168 -29.97 14.21 4.52
N TYR A 169 -30.68 14.44 5.64
CA TYR A 169 -30.52 13.63 6.85
C TYR A 169 -31.61 12.56 6.90
N LYS A 170 -31.22 11.34 7.23
CA LYS A 170 -32.12 10.22 7.44
C LYS A 170 -31.99 9.70 8.87
N ASN A 171 -33.13 9.63 9.57
CA ASN A 171 -33.15 9.06 10.91
C ASN A 171 -32.92 7.54 10.84
N ARG A 172 -31.96 7.04 11.60
CA ARG A 172 -31.67 5.61 11.76
C ARG A 172 -31.65 5.26 13.25
N LYS A 173 -32.22 4.10 13.59
CA LYS A 173 -32.08 3.50 14.92
C LYS A 173 -30.88 2.59 14.93
N LEU A 174 -29.92 2.87 15.79
CA LEU A 174 -28.64 2.15 15.92
C LEU A 174 -28.29 2.01 17.39
N LYS A 175 -27.46 1.02 17.73
CA LYS A 175 -26.83 0.96 19.05
C LYS A 175 -25.90 2.14 19.25
N VAL A 176 -25.78 2.64 20.49
CA VAL A 176 -24.90 3.76 20.83
C VAL A 176 -23.45 3.50 20.42
N SER A 177 -22.95 2.28 20.56
CA SER A 177 -21.61 1.89 20.14
C SER A 177 -21.35 2.05 18.62
N GLU A 178 -22.35 1.72 17.80
CA GLU A 178 -22.29 1.89 16.33
C GLU A 178 -22.46 3.34 15.94
N ALA A 179 -23.45 3.99 16.54
CA ALA A 179 -23.77 5.39 16.34
C ALA A 179 -22.58 6.30 16.64
N ARG A 180 -21.84 6.01 17.73
CA ARG A 180 -20.64 6.75 18.14
C ARG A 180 -19.56 6.73 17.04
N LYS A 181 -19.29 5.57 16.44
CA LYS A 181 -18.28 5.44 15.36
C LYS A 181 -18.67 6.28 14.14
N ILE A 182 -19.94 6.16 13.70
CA ILE A 182 -20.43 6.89 12.52
C ILE A 182 -20.41 8.40 12.78
N LEU A 183 -20.81 8.84 13.97
CA LEU A 183 -20.83 10.26 14.32
C LEU A 183 -19.42 10.85 14.42
N ILE A 184 -18.45 10.10 14.94
CA ILE A 184 -17.03 10.53 14.96
C ILE A 184 -16.51 10.70 13.53
N ASP A 185 -16.85 9.79 12.62
CA ASP A 185 -16.46 9.90 11.22
C ASP A 185 -17.12 11.12 10.55
N GLU A 186 -18.44 11.35 10.75
CA GLU A 186 -19.14 12.52 10.22
C GLU A 186 -18.59 13.84 10.78
N GLU A 187 -18.36 13.93 12.09
CA GLU A 187 -17.81 15.14 12.72
C GLU A 187 -16.36 15.38 12.29
N SER A 188 -15.57 14.30 12.13
CA SER A 188 -14.22 14.40 11.55
C SER A 188 -14.28 14.98 10.14
N ASP A 189 -15.17 14.49 9.28
CA ASP A 189 -15.30 14.96 7.90
C ASP A 189 -15.81 16.41 7.81
N LYS A 190 -16.64 16.86 8.74
CA LYS A 190 -17.08 18.28 8.84
C LYS A 190 -15.92 19.21 9.24
N LEU A 191 -15.00 18.74 10.08
CA LEU A 191 -13.85 19.50 10.53
C LEU A 191 -12.70 19.53 9.50
N LEU A 192 -12.78 18.71 8.47
CA LEU A 192 -11.80 18.62 7.41
C LEU A 192 -12.17 19.54 6.24
N ASP A 193 -11.23 20.39 5.86
CA ASP A 193 -11.31 21.18 4.64
C ASP A 193 -10.67 20.43 3.47
N ASN A 194 -11.48 20.02 2.50
CA ASN A 194 -11.03 19.28 1.34
C ASN A 194 -10.01 20.05 0.47
N ASP A 195 -10.14 21.35 0.39
CA ASP A 195 -9.21 22.20 -0.38
C ASP A 195 -7.83 22.23 0.30
N THR A 196 -7.81 22.30 1.62
CA THR A 196 -6.58 22.22 2.40
C THR A 196 -5.94 20.82 2.29
N ILE A 197 -6.73 19.74 2.36
CA ILE A 197 -6.22 18.37 2.15
C ILE A 197 -5.59 18.23 0.78
N THR A 198 -6.26 18.71 -0.26
CA THR A 198 -5.78 18.63 -1.65
C THR A 198 -4.48 19.40 -1.82
N ARG A 199 -4.41 20.61 -1.32
CA ARG A 199 -3.20 21.46 -1.40
C ARG A 199 -2.01 20.83 -0.67
N GLU A 200 -2.21 20.35 0.55
CA GLU A 200 -1.14 19.69 1.32
C GLU A 200 -0.71 18.36 0.70
N ALA A 201 -1.65 17.59 0.13
CA ALA A 201 -1.32 16.35 -0.58
C ALA A 201 -0.50 16.60 -1.83
N ILE A 202 -0.88 17.59 -2.67
CA ILE A 202 -0.10 17.98 -3.86
C ILE A 202 1.31 18.43 -3.44
N LYS A 203 1.40 19.27 -2.42
CA LYS A 203 2.68 19.73 -1.90
C LYS A 203 3.56 18.59 -1.38
N ALA A 204 2.97 17.60 -0.70
CA ALA A 204 3.68 16.40 -0.25
C ALA A 204 4.18 15.55 -1.42
N VAL A 205 3.39 15.42 -2.50
CA VAL A 205 3.81 14.71 -3.72
C VAL A 205 4.97 15.45 -4.38
N GLU A 206 4.85 16.74 -4.59
CA GLU A 206 5.86 17.54 -5.30
C GLU A 206 7.21 17.58 -4.56
N ASN A 207 7.22 17.64 -3.23
CA ASN A 207 8.44 17.80 -2.45
C ASN A 207 9.04 16.48 -1.92
N ASP A 208 8.20 15.51 -1.55
CA ASP A 208 8.62 14.30 -0.86
C ASP A 208 8.23 13.02 -1.61
N GLY A 209 7.53 13.10 -2.74
CA GLY A 209 7.00 11.95 -3.48
C GLY A 209 8.10 10.96 -3.89
N ILE A 210 7.83 9.67 -3.75
CA ILE A 210 8.72 8.58 -4.16
C ILE A 210 7.99 7.65 -5.13
N VAL A 211 8.56 7.52 -6.32
CA VAL A 211 8.09 6.61 -7.36
C VAL A 211 9.07 5.46 -7.50
N PHE A 212 8.61 4.23 -7.31
CA PHE A 212 9.38 3.03 -7.53
C PHE A 212 8.90 2.32 -8.80
N ILE A 213 9.77 2.25 -9.82
CA ILE A 213 9.49 1.61 -11.10
C ILE A 213 10.24 0.29 -11.13
N ASP A 214 9.51 -0.83 -11.04
CA ASP A 214 10.08 -2.17 -11.07
C ASP A 214 10.17 -2.70 -12.51
N GLU A 215 11.02 -3.70 -12.71
CA GLU A 215 11.20 -4.41 -13.98
C GLU A 215 11.59 -3.51 -15.15
N ILE A 216 12.42 -2.47 -14.90
CA ILE A 216 12.88 -1.56 -15.95
C ILE A 216 13.71 -2.27 -17.04
N ASP A 217 14.36 -3.38 -16.69
CA ASP A 217 15.11 -4.23 -17.59
C ASP A 217 14.24 -4.94 -18.64
N LYS A 218 12.94 -5.09 -18.37
CA LYS A 218 11.98 -5.73 -19.31
C LYS A 218 11.55 -4.81 -20.45
N ILE A 219 11.74 -3.50 -20.30
CA ILE A 219 11.41 -2.52 -21.35
C ILE A 219 12.66 -2.09 -22.17
N THR A 220 13.79 -2.78 -22.00
CA THR A 220 14.95 -2.61 -22.89
C THR A 220 14.60 -3.15 -24.29
N GLY A 221 14.97 -2.44 -25.36
CA GLY A 221 14.56 -2.72 -26.74
C GLY A 221 15.14 -4.01 -27.37
N LYS A 222 15.92 -4.79 -26.62
CA LYS A 222 16.46 -6.09 -27.09
C LYS A 222 15.49 -7.22 -26.78
N ALA A 223 14.59 -7.53 -27.72
CA ALA A 223 13.82 -8.77 -27.67
C ALA A 223 14.70 -9.97 -28.10
N GLU A 224 14.42 -11.15 -27.57
CA GLU A 224 14.90 -12.42 -28.14
C GLU A 224 14.48 -12.49 -29.61
N GLY A 225 15.46 -12.33 -30.52
CA GLY A 225 15.20 -12.35 -31.96
C GLY A 225 15.64 -11.12 -32.74
N GLY A 226 16.24 -10.11 -32.11
CA GLY A 226 16.95 -9.01 -32.81
C GLY A 226 16.05 -7.95 -33.45
N ARG A 227 14.74 -7.97 -33.28
CA ARG A 227 13.83 -6.86 -33.63
C ARG A 227 13.65 -5.97 -32.42
N ALA A 228 14.03 -4.70 -32.55
CA ALA A 228 13.71 -3.69 -31.55
C ALA A 228 12.17 -3.64 -31.36
N ASP A 229 11.74 -3.85 -30.14
CA ASP A 229 10.32 -3.66 -29.80
C ASP A 229 10.10 -2.16 -29.59
N VAL A 230 9.62 -1.52 -30.65
CA VAL A 230 9.38 -0.07 -30.70
C VAL A 230 8.49 0.40 -29.55
N SER A 231 7.53 -0.42 -29.14
CA SER A 231 6.63 -0.13 -28.02
C SER A 231 7.38 -0.02 -26.68
N ARG A 232 8.40 -0.86 -26.44
CA ARG A 232 9.20 -0.84 -25.21
C ARG A 232 10.13 0.38 -25.13
N GLU A 233 10.73 0.75 -26.26
CA GLU A 233 11.50 2.00 -26.34
C GLU A 233 10.60 3.22 -26.16
N GLY A 234 9.37 3.19 -26.66
CA GLY A 234 8.37 4.23 -26.48
C GLY A 234 8.12 4.50 -25.00
N VAL A 235 7.91 3.46 -24.19
CA VAL A 235 7.72 3.61 -22.72
C VAL A 235 8.94 4.27 -22.06
N GLN A 236 10.17 3.93 -22.47
CA GLN A 236 11.36 4.61 -21.94
C GLN A 236 11.38 6.10 -22.29
N ARG A 237 10.99 6.47 -23.54
CA ARG A 237 10.89 7.87 -23.96
C ARG A 237 9.82 8.63 -23.20
N ASP A 238 8.68 7.99 -22.92
CA ASP A 238 7.58 8.60 -22.17
C ASP A 238 7.92 8.79 -20.67
N LEU A 239 8.79 7.95 -20.11
CA LEU A 239 9.29 8.10 -18.73
C LEU A 239 10.28 9.27 -18.58
N LEU A 240 11.01 9.64 -19.64
CA LEU A 240 12.03 10.68 -19.59
C LEU A 240 11.50 12.02 -19.06
N PRO A 241 10.41 12.61 -19.59
CA PRO A 241 9.90 13.89 -19.09
C PRO A 241 9.53 13.83 -17.60
N LEU A 242 8.99 12.70 -17.11
CA LEU A 242 8.64 12.54 -15.69
C LEU A 242 9.87 12.58 -14.80
N ILE A 243 10.97 11.94 -15.22
CA ILE A 243 12.22 11.86 -14.46
C ILE A 243 13.02 13.18 -14.57
N GLU A 244 12.89 13.89 -15.69
CA GLU A 244 13.56 15.17 -15.93
C GLU A 244 12.91 16.35 -15.22
N GLY A 245 11.63 16.23 -14.94
CA GLY A 245 10.80 17.29 -14.41
C GLY A 245 9.81 17.80 -15.46
N THR A 246 8.54 17.60 -15.19
CA THR A 246 7.41 18.07 -16.01
C THR A 246 6.21 18.38 -15.13
N THR A 247 5.18 18.94 -15.73
CA THR A 247 3.92 19.22 -15.05
C THR A 247 2.85 18.27 -15.58
N VAL A 248 2.31 17.44 -14.67
CA VAL A 248 1.25 16.47 -14.97
C VAL A 248 -0.10 17.01 -14.53
N THR A 249 -1.09 16.96 -15.42
CA THR A 249 -2.46 17.34 -15.09
C THR A 249 -3.18 16.19 -14.39
N THR A 250 -3.73 16.48 -13.21
CA THR A 250 -4.56 15.56 -12.44
C THR A 250 -5.95 16.17 -12.22
N LYS A 251 -6.90 15.34 -11.76
CA LYS A 251 -8.24 15.85 -11.40
C LYS A 251 -8.25 16.79 -10.18
N TYR A 252 -7.12 16.87 -9.47
CA TYR A 252 -6.94 17.72 -8.29
C TYR A 252 -6.10 18.97 -8.55
N GLY A 253 -5.58 19.11 -9.75
CA GLY A 253 -4.73 20.21 -10.17
C GLY A 253 -3.46 19.74 -10.87
N MET A 254 -2.59 20.69 -11.17
CA MET A 254 -1.29 20.42 -11.79
C MET A 254 -0.28 20.00 -10.72
N VAL A 255 0.58 19.04 -11.07
CA VAL A 255 1.63 18.50 -10.19
C VAL A 255 2.96 18.53 -10.91
N LYS A 256 3.96 19.15 -10.31
CA LYS A 256 5.34 19.19 -10.82
C LYS A 256 6.12 17.97 -10.34
N THR A 257 6.91 17.38 -11.22
CA THR A 257 7.69 16.17 -10.91
C THR A 257 9.15 16.46 -10.57
N ASP A 258 9.58 17.70 -10.59
CA ASP A 258 10.98 18.14 -10.46
C ASP A 258 11.67 17.61 -9.19
N HIS A 259 10.95 17.51 -8.08
CA HIS A 259 11.50 17.03 -6.80
C HIS A 259 11.01 15.65 -6.38
N ILE A 260 10.32 14.93 -7.27
CA ILE A 260 9.94 13.54 -7.01
C ILE A 260 11.17 12.66 -7.12
N LEU A 261 11.33 11.75 -6.15
CA LEU A 261 12.40 10.75 -6.15
C LEU A 261 12.01 9.55 -7.00
N PHE A 262 12.72 9.32 -8.09
CA PHE A 262 12.51 8.13 -8.93
C PHE A 262 13.54 7.04 -8.58
N ILE A 263 13.04 5.83 -8.31
CA ILE A 263 13.86 4.64 -8.07
C ILE A 263 13.45 3.59 -9.09
N CYS A 264 14.28 3.39 -10.11
CA CYS A 264 14.10 2.33 -11.08
C CYS A 264 14.77 1.04 -10.59
N SER A 265 14.19 -0.11 -10.84
CA SER A 265 14.68 -1.41 -10.38
C SER A 265 14.61 -2.44 -11.50
N GLY A 266 15.66 -3.24 -11.63
CA GLY A 266 15.70 -4.36 -12.57
C GLY A 266 16.65 -5.46 -12.08
N ALA A 267 16.40 -6.67 -12.55
CA ALA A 267 17.30 -7.81 -12.28
C ALA A 267 18.49 -7.82 -13.24
N PHE A 268 18.29 -7.35 -14.47
CA PHE A 268 19.30 -7.28 -15.53
C PHE A 268 20.02 -8.62 -15.82
N HIS A 269 19.28 -9.73 -15.74
CA HIS A 269 19.84 -11.06 -16.06
C HIS A 269 20.12 -11.24 -17.56
N LEU A 270 19.19 -10.81 -18.40
CA LEU A 270 19.29 -10.93 -19.87
C LEU A 270 19.72 -9.62 -20.52
N ALA A 271 19.23 -8.50 -20.01
CA ALA A 271 19.59 -7.15 -20.44
C ALA A 271 20.71 -6.59 -19.55
N LYS A 272 21.40 -5.56 -20.03
CA LYS A 272 22.37 -4.78 -19.26
C LYS A 272 21.83 -3.36 -19.05
N PRO A 273 22.26 -2.64 -18.01
CA PRO A 273 21.91 -1.22 -17.86
C PRO A 273 22.28 -0.36 -19.08
N ALA A 274 23.30 -0.79 -19.85
CA ALA A 274 23.70 -0.16 -21.10
C ALA A 274 22.72 -0.38 -22.27
N ASP A 275 21.75 -1.25 -22.13
CA ASP A 275 20.72 -1.51 -23.13
C ASP A 275 19.50 -0.59 -22.97
N LEU A 276 19.43 0.19 -21.88
CA LEU A 276 18.48 1.31 -21.74
C LEU A 276 18.85 2.44 -22.71
N LEU A 277 17.90 3.27 -23.06
CA LEU A 277 18.17 4.46 -23.88
C LEU A 277 19.24 5.34 -23.22
N PRO A 278 20.23 5.88 -23.98
CA PRO A 278 21.31 6.69 -23.41
C PRO A 278 20.81 7.88 -22.59
N GLU A 279 19.71 8.50 -23.01
CA GLU A 279 19.08 9.62 -22.31
C GLU A 279 18.59 9.18 -20.92
N LEU A 280 17.93 8.01 -20.85
CA LEU A 280 17.43 7.46 -19.57
C LEU A 280 18.59 7.04 -18.65
N GLN A 281 19.66 6.46 -19.21
CA GLN A 281 20.87 6.17 -18.44
C GLN A 281 21.50 7.41 -17.82
N GLY A 282 21.53 8.51 -18.56
CA GLY A 282 22.04 9.81 -18.09
C GLY A 282 21.20 10.40 -16.94
N ARG A 283 19.90 10.05 -16.90
CA ARG A 283 18.96 10.50 -15.84
C ARG A 283 18.90 9.57 -14.63
N LEU A 284 19.52 8.37 -14.70
CA LEU A 284 19.66 7.42 -13.61
C LEU A 284 21.16 7.26 -13.20
N PRO A 285 21.82 8.35 -12.75
CA PRO A 285 23.27 8.37 -12.54
C PRO A 285 23.69 7.56 -11.33
N ILE A 286 22.81 7.38 -10.34
CA ILE A 286 23.16 6.69 -9.10
C ILE A 286 22.74 5.23 -9.22
N ARG A 287 23.75 4.37 -9.37
CA ARG A 287 23.55 2.92 -9.44
C ARG A 287 23.84 2.29 -8.08
N VAL A 288 22.92 1.45 -7.64
CA VAL A 288 23.03 0.72 -6.37
C VAL A 288 22.91 -0.76 -6.70
N GLU A 289 23.98 -1.50 -6.47
CA GLU A 289 24.00 -2.95 -6.69
C GLU A 289 23.70 -3.66 -5.37
N LEU A 290 22.64 -4.46 -5.36
CA LEU A 290 22.27 -5.31 -4.25
C LEU A 290 22.75 -6.73 -4.55
N GLN A 291 23.49 -7.29 -3.61
CA GLN A 291 24.02 -8.65 -3.71
C GLN A 291 22.93 -9.69 -3.44
N ALA A 292 23.16 -10.93 -3.87
CA ALA A 292 22.34 -12.06 -3.48
C ALA A 292 22.38 -12.22 -1.95
N LEU A 293 21.25 -12.65 -1.38
CA LEU A 293 21.14 -12.89 0.06
C LEU A 293 21.96 -14.14 0.45
N ASN A 294 22.72 -14.04 1.54
CA ASN A 294 23.43 -15.14 2.17
C ASN A 294 22.61 -15.72 3.34
N HIS A 295 23.13 -16.79 3.96
CA HIS A 295 22.52 -17.45 5.10
C HIS A 295 22.16 -16.47 6.23
N ASP A 296 23.12 -15.65 6.67
CA ASP A 296 22.91 -14.70 7.76
C ASP A 296 21.82 -13.67 7.44
N ASP A 297 21.74 -13.24 6.17
CA ASP A 297 20.66 -12.36 5.72
C ASP A 297 19.29 -13.02 5.84
N PHE A 298 19.17 -14.31 5.53
CA PHE A 298 17.91 -15.04 5.69
C PHE A 298 17.50 -15.16 7.17
N VAL A 299 18.45 -15.50 8.06
CA VAL A 299 18.20 -15.53 9.51
C VAL A 299 17.73 -14.17 10.02
N ARG A 300 18.40 -13.11 9.60
CA ARG A 300 18.02 -11.73 9.96
C ARG A 300 16.64 -11.35 9.43
N ILE A 301 16.29 -11.73 8.20
CA ILE A 301 14.97 -11.48 7.62
C ILE A 301 13.86 -12.19 8.39
N LEU A 302 14.14 -13.38 8.94
CA LEU A 302 13.19 -14.15 9.75
C LEU A 302 13.01 -13.60 11.16
N THR A 303 14.01 -12.87 11.72
CA THR A 303 14.04 -12.51 13.13
C THR A 303 13.99 -11.01 13.44
N GLU A 304 14.66 -10.15 12.66
CA GLU A 304 14.82 -8.74 13.01
C GLU A 304 13.66 -7.80 12.62
N PRO A 305 12.98 -7.97 11.46
CA PRO A 305 11.95 -7.03 11.05
C PRO A 305 10.71 -7.12 11.94
N GLU A 306 10.09 -5.97 12.25
CA GLU A 306 8.73 -5.93 12.78
C GLU A 306 7.77 -6.67 11.85
N ALA A 307 6.92 -7.53 12.40
CA ALA A 307 6.02 -8.40 11.65
C ALA A 307 6.77 -9.28 10.64
N ASN A 308 7.87 -9.92 11.08
CA ASN A 308 8.57 -10.92 10.29
C ASN A 308 7.67 -12.14 10.02
N LEU A 309 8.08 -13.03 9.10
CA LEU A 309 7.25 -14.17 8.70
C LEU A 309 6.90 -15.10 9.86
N ILE A 310 7.83 -15.31 10.79
CA ILE A 310 7.59 -16.15 11.99
C ILE A 310 6.49 -15.54 12.85
N GLU A 311 6.56 -14.23 13.11
CA GLU A 311 5.53 -13.52 13.86
C GLU A 311 4.17 -13.55 13.15
N GLN A 312 4.16 -13.40 11.81
CA GLN A 312 2.92 -13.45 11.02
C GLN A 312 2.24 -14.82 11.14
N TYR A 313 2.97 -15.93 10.96
CA TYR A 313 2.41 -17.28 11.11
C TYR A 313 2.01 -17.59 12.55
N THR A 314 2.79 -17.15 13.53
CA THR A 314 2.44 -17.28 14.96
C THR A 314 1.15 -16.54 15.29
N ALA A 315 0.99 -15.31 14.81
CA ALA A 315 -0.22 -14.53 15.00
C ALA A 315 -1.42 -15.14 14.27
N LEU A 316 -1.22 -15.65 13.04
CA LEU A 316 -2.26 -16.30 12.25
C LEU A 316 -2.82 -17.52 12.99
N LEU A 317 -1.96 -18.44 13.45
CA LEU A 317 -2.37 -19.62 14.19
C LEU A 317 -2.92 -19.27 15.57
N GLY A 318 -2.45 -18.18 16.17
CA GLY A 318 -3.00 -17.62 17.39
C GLY A 318 -4.47 -17.22 17.30
N THR A 319 -5.00 -16.90 16.10
CA THR A 319 -6.45 -16.64 15.91
C THR A 319 -7.32 -17.86 16.17
N GLU A 320 -6.76 -19.06 15.98
CA GLU A 320 -7.40 -20.37 16.30
C GLU A 320 -7.08 -20.86 17.71
N ASN A 321 -6.50 -20.00 18.57
CA ASN A 321 -5.98 -20.35 19.90
C ASN A 321 -4.89 -21.44 19.87
N PHE A 322 -4.14 -21.55 18.78
CA PHE A 322 -3.03 -22.48 18.64
C PHE A 322 -1.71 -21.72 18.81
N SER A 323 -0.84 -22.20 19.72
CA SER A 323 0.45 -21.55 20.04
C SER A 323 1.56 -22.18 19.20
N LEU A 324 2.20 -21.39 18.33
CA LEU A 324 3.35 -21.82 17.53
C LEU A 324 4.62 -21.16 18.06
N LYS A 325 5.67 -21.97 18.26
CA LYS A 325 7.01 -21.48 18.64
C LYS A 325 8.08 -22.06 17.73
N PHE A 326 9.14 -21.32 17.50
CA PHE A 326 10.30 -21.78 16.73
C PHE A 326 11.55 -21.78 17.64
N GLU A 327 12.27 -22.90 17.64
CA GLU A 327 13.60 -22.94 18.24
C GLU A 327 14.63 -22.16 17.39
N PRO A 328 15.64 -21.54 17.98
CA PRO A 328 16.69 -20.84 17.21
C PRO A 328 17.35 -21.73 16.16
N GLU A 329 17.62 -22.99 16.48
CA GLU A 329 18.21 -23.97 15.56
C GLU A 329 17.27 -24.30 14.40
N ALA A 330 15.95 -24.22 14.59
CA ALA A 330 14.99 -24.42 13.53
C ALA A 330 15.02 -23.24 12.52
N ILE A 331 15.20 -22.01 13.02
CA ILE A 331 15.31 -20.81 12.18
C ILE A 331 16.57 -20.87 11.33
N GLU A 332 17.70 -21.23 11.93
CA GLU A 332 18.98 -21.47 11.22
C GLU A 332 18.79 -22.52 10.13
N LYS A 333 18.13 -23.62 10.45
CA LYS A 333 17.89 -24.73 9.49
C LYS A 333 16.96 -24.32 8.35
N ILE A 334 15.93 -23.50 8.61
CA ILE A 334 15.06 -22.92 7.57
C ILE A 334 15.87 -22.04 6.62
N ALA A 335 16.78 -21.22 7.17
CA ALA A 335 17.67 -20.36 6.37
C ALA A 335 18.60 -21.19 5.48
N ASP A 336 19.26 -22.23 6.04
CA ASP A 336 20.12 -23.15 5.28
C ASP A 336 19.39 -23.75 4.09
N ILE A 337 18.22 -24.32 4.32
CA ILE A 337 17.40 -24.96 3.28
C ILE A 337 16.96 -23.94 2.22
N ALA A 338 16.59 -22.73 2.62
CA ALA A 338 16.19 -21.69 1.68
C ALA A 338 17.36 -21.25 0.78
N VAL A 339 18.57 -21.14 1.33
CA VAL A 339 19.80 -20.86 0.55
C VAL A 339 20.08 -22.02 -0.41
N GLU A 340 20.12 -23.26 0.08
CA GLU A 340 20.41 -24.45 -0.72
C GLU A 340 19.42 -24.59 -1.91
N ILE A 341 18.14 -24.34 -1.69
CA ILE A 341 17.14 -24.37 -2.77
C ILE A 341 17.37 -23.23 -3.77
N ASN A 342 17.70 -22.01 -3.31
CA ASN A 342 18.00 -20.89 -4.20
C ASN A 342 19.27 -21.10 -5.04
N GLU A 343 20.24 -21.88 -4.56
CA GLU A 343 21.45 -22.24 -5.30
C GLU A 343 21.19 -23.35 -6.32
N ASN A 344 20.37 -24.33 -5.97
CA ASN A 344 20.17 -25.55 -6.77
C ASN A 344 19.06 -25.44 -7.82
N VAL A 345 18.11 -24.47 -7.67
CA VAL A 345 16.97 -24.32 -8.57
C VAL A 345 16.98 -22.92 -9.20
N GLU A 346 16.11 -22.04 -8.79
CA GLU A 346 16.03 -20.66 -9.25
C GLU A 346 16.16 -19.73 -8.05
N ASN A 347 17.05 -18.77 -8.14
CA ASN A 347 17.25 -17.80 -7.08
C ASN A 347 16.14 -16.75 -7.09
N ILE A 348 15.15 -16.94 -6.22
CA ILE A 348 14.05 -15.99 -5.97
C ILE A 348 14.24 -15.18 -4.67
N GLY A 349 15.45 -15.27 -4.07
CA GLY A 349 15.82 -14.54 -2.86
C GLY A 349 14.90 -14.84 -1.68
N ALA A 350 14.56 -13.83 -0.88
CA ALA A 350 13.75 -13.95 0.32
C ALA A 350 12.31 -14.45 0.06
N ARG A 351 11.82 -14.42 -1.17
CA ARG A 351 10.52 -15.04 -1.50
C ARG A 351 10.51 -16.54 -1.22
N ARG A 352 11.69 -17.18 -1.28
CA ARG A 352 11.85 -18.60 -0.93
C ARG A 352 11.38 -18.92 0.49
N LEU A 353 11.56 -18.00 1.43
CA LEU A 353 11.12 -18.20 2.81
C LEU A 353 9.61 -18.41 2.95
N HIS A 354 8.80 -17.73 2.13
CA HIS A 354 7.36 -17.98 2.11
C HIS A 354 7.04 -19.40 1.71
N THR A 355 7.60 -19.87 0.57
CA THR A 355 7.38 -21.23 0.08
C THR A 355 7.85 -22.29 1.09
N VAL A 356 9.01 -22.08 1.70
CA VAL A 356 9.58 -22.99 2.70
C VAL A 356 8.68 -23.07 3.94
N LEU A 357 8.22 -21.92 4.46
CA LEU A 357 7.35 -21.88 5.63
C LEU A 357 5.94 -22.42 5.32
N GLU A 358 5.39 -22.17 4.14
CA GLU A 358 4.10 -22.74 3.71
C GLU A 358 4.16 -24.28 3.73
N ILE A 359 5.17 -24.88 3.14
CA ILE A 359 5.34 -26.33 3.13
C ILE A 359 5.57 -26.87 4.55
N LEU A 360 6.39 -26.19 5.35
CA LEU A 360 6.69 -26.60 6.72
C LEU A 360 5.43 -26.64 7.58
N LEU A 361 4.58 -25.63 7.45
CA LEU A 361 3.43 -25.37 8.31
C LEU A 361 2.10 -25.87 7.75
N GLU A 362 2.05 -26.46 6.53
CA GLU A 362 0.83 -26.89 5.85
C GLU A 362 -0.05 -27.79 6.75
N ASP A 363 0.52 -28.90 7.27
CA ASP A 363 -0.20 -29.84 8.12
C ASP A 363 -0.64 -29.23 9.46
N ILE A 364 0.21 -28.34 10.02
CA ILE A 364 -0.04 -27.67 11.31
C ILE A 364 -1.18 -26.68 11.13
N SER A 365 -1.13 -25.88 10.08
CA SER A 365 -2.16 -24.89 9.76
C SER A 365 -3.50 -25.54 9.48
N PHE A 366 -3.51 -26.68 8.75
CA PHE A 366 -4.74 -27.44 8.47
C PHE A 366 -5.40 -28.01 9.73
N LYS A 367 -4.59 -28.46 10.70
CA LYS A 367 -5.07 -29.07 11.95
C LYS A 367 -5.26 -28.08 13.10
N ALA A 368 -4.87 -26.82 12.94
CA ALA A 368 -4.87 -25.84 14.02
C ALA A 368 -6.25 -25.61 14.64
N SER A 369 -7.31 -25.57 13.82
CA SER A 369 -8.69 -25.41 14.30
C SER A 369 -9.18 -26.59 15.14
N ASP A 370 -8.72 -27.83 14.81
CA ASP A 370 -9.09 -29.04 15.54
C ASP A 370 -8.30 -29.19 16.85
N ASN A 371 -7.12 -28.55 16.95
CA ASN A 371 -6.19 -28.63 18.06
C ASN A 371 -6.13 -27.32 18.88
N SER A 372 -7.23 -26.58 18.98
CA SER A 372 -7.32 -25.34 19.75
C SER A 372 -6.85 -25.52 21.20
N GLY A 373 -6.01 -24.61 21.68
CA GLY A 373 -5.41 -24.66 23.00
C GLY A 373 -4.12 -25.48 23.13
N GLN A 374 -3.63 -26.07 22.03
CA GLN A 374 -2.35 -26.78 22.00
C GLN A 374 -1.20 -25.85 21.64
N GLU A 375 0.02 -26.30 21.98
CA GLU A 375 1.28 -25.65 21.66
C GLU A 375 2.13 -26.60 20.82
N GLU A 376 2.70 -26.11 19.72
CA GLU A 376 3.68 -26.82 18.91
C GLU A 376 4.99 -26.05 18.84
N VAL A 377 6.10 -26.76 19.00
CA VAL A 377 7.45 -26.19 18.93
C VAL A 377 8.14 -26.77 17.68
N ILE A 378 8.48 -25.89 16.77
CA ILE A 378 9.20 -26.26 15.54
C ILE A 378 10.66 -26.44 15.89
N THR A 379 11.16 -27.68 15.71
CA THR A 379 12.55 -28.06 15.95
C THR A 379 13.32 -28.22 14.63
N ALA A 380 14.65 -28.16 14.67
CA ALA A 380 15.50 -28.39 13.50
C ALA A 380 15.29 -29.77 12.88
N ALA A 381 14.95 -30.80 13.68
CA ALA A 381 14.66 -32.13 13.21
C ALA A 381 13.37 -32.19 12.37
N MET A 382 12.32 -31.49 12.79
CA MET A 382 11.06 -31.39 12.04
C MET A 382 11.27 -30.65 10.72
N VAL A 383 12.10 -29.61 10.71
CA VAL A 383 12.46 -28.86 9.50
C VAL A 383 13.17 -29.77 8.52
N GLU A 384 14.17 -30.54 8.95
CA GLU A 384 14.90 -31.49 8.12
C GLU A 384 14.00 -32.60 7.58
N GLU A 385 13.14 -33.21 8.42
CA GLU A 385 12.20 -34.25 8.01
C GLU A 385 11.24 -33.81 6.92
N LYS A 386 10.63 -32.61 7.09
CA LYS A 386 9.64 -32.10 6.15
C LYS A 386 10.26 -31.53 4.87
N LEU A 387 11.36 -30.80 5.00
CA LEU A 387 11.95 -30.01 3.91
C LEU A 387 13.19 -30.65 3.26
N GLY A 388 13.90 -31.56 3.94
CA GLY A 388 15.14 -32.17 3.44
C GLY A 388 14.98 -32.98 2.14
N LYS A 389 13.76 -33.43 1.83
CA LYS A 389 13.45 -34.08 0.55
C LYS A 389 13.45 -33.10 -0.63
N TYR A 390 13.17 -31.81 -0.38
CA TYR A 390 13.08 -30.79 -1.42
C TYR A 390 14.45 -30.21 -1.81
N THR A 391 15.46 -30.32 -0.97
CA THR A 391 16.83 -29.93 -1.32
C THR A 391 17.47 -30.90 -2.32
N LYS A 392 17.06 -32.16 -2.33
CA LYS A 392 17.63 -33.25 -3.16
C LYS A 392 16.87 -33.54 -4.45
N ALA A 393 15.67 -33.02 -4.62
CA ALA A 393 14.83 -33.35 -5.76
C ALA A 393 14.80 -32.24 -6.81
N SER A 394 15.11 -32.61 -8.06
CA SER A 394 14.85 -31.79 -9.25
C SER A 394 13.35 -31.49 -9.50
N ASP A 395 12.47 -31.90 -8.60
CA ASP A 395 11.01 -31.89 -8.75
C ASP A 395 10.32 -30.65 -8.13
N LEU A 396 11.10 -29.68 -7.63
CA LEU A 396 10.55 -28.41 -7.11
C LEU A 396 9.81 -27.58 -8.16
N SER A 397 10.04 -27.84 -9.44
CA SER A 397 9.30 -27.19 -10.53
C SER A 397 7.78 -27.47 -10.52
N LYS A 398 7.32 -28.46 -9.76
CA LYS A 398 5.87 -28.78 -9.61
C LYS A 398 5.17 -27.99 -8.50
N PHE A 399 5.93 -27.35 -7.60
CA PHE A 399 5.42 -26.59 -6.46
C PHE A 399 5.76 -25.09 -6.52
N ILE A 400 6.40 -24.65 -7.61
CA ILE A 400 6.68 -23.24 -7.87
C ILE A 400 5.66 -22.77 -8.91
N LEU A 401 4.66 -22.02 -8.45
CA LEU A 401 3.79 -21.19 -9.29
C LEU A 401 4.47 -19.85 -9.54
#